data_cf1e0221ee55d097ffd50d6fd5b02478
#
_entry.id   cf1e0221ee55d097ffd50d6fd5b02478
#
_cell.length_a   1.000
_cell.length_b   1.000
_cell.length_c   1.000
_cell.angle_alpha   90.00
_cell.angle_beta   90.00
_cell.angle_gamma   90.00
#
_symmetry.space_group_name_H-M   'P 1'
#
loop_
_entity.id
_entity.type
_entity.pdbx_description
1 polymer ?
#
loop_
_entity_poly.entity_id
_entity_poly.type
_entity_poly.pdbx_seq_one_letter_code
_entity_poly.pdbx_strand_id
1 'polypeptide(L)'
;KFLCGHDERHWFVAAVPERVPVSTVITAKEALKPDVVRDREQGKKGKRKKRLRRKTDVFVRQGEWFFIPAPGVRVDEKLIFTNEPIRRGRGKAHMCEQLYREGGTTVYVCGQYPSGLTTDEYRKLLKKTPNAAKWNWRTMARNPVVYVRGKVWHPDHATIRLDVWHRVEMNTENRSRAMASMAFLD
;
A
#
# COMPACT_ATOMS: atom_id res chain seq x y z
N LYS A 1 -1.14 0.21 -20.89
CA LYS A 1 -1.42 1.66 -20.93
C LYS A 1 -0.78 2.33 -19.73
N PHE A 2 -0.36 3.58 -19.88
CA PHE A 2 0.25 4.36 -18.82
C PHE A 2 -0.50 5.69 -18.68
N LEU A 3 -0.62 6.14 -17.42
CA LEU A 3 -1.05 7.48 -17.07
C LEU A 3 0.20 8.29 -16.73
N CYS A 4 0.50 9.29 -17.52
CA CYS A 4 1.61 10.22 -17.28
C CYS A 4 1.06 11.56 -16.80
N GLY A 5 1.79 12.21 -15.93
CA GLY A 5 1.39 13.53 -15.44
C GLY A 5 2.45 14.15 -14.53
N HIS A 6 2.18 15.36 -14.09
CA HIS A 6 2.97 16.07 -13.10
C HIS A 6 2.19 16.14 -11.77
N ASP A 7 2.82 15.70 -10.68
CA ASP A 7 2.23 15.71 -9.35
C ASP A 7 3.11 16.55 -8.39
N GLU A 8 2.56 17.61 -7.87
CA GLU A 8 3.24 18.60 -7.01
C GLU A 8 4.60 19.07 -7.54
N ARG A 9 5.63 18.24 -7.46
CA ARG A 9 7.02 18.59 -7.81
C ARG A 9 7.64 17.76 -8.93
N HIS A 10 7.07 16.58 -9.24
CA HIS A 10 7.69 15.61 -10.13
C HIS A 10 6.75 15.06 -11.19
N TRP A 11 7.33 14.71 -12.32
CA TRP A 11 6.66 13.89 -13.31
C TRP A 11 6.47 12.47 -12.78
N PHE A 12 5.33 11.88 -13.09
CA PHE A 12 5.06 10.49 -12.76
C PHE A 12 4.55 9.72 -13.99
N VAL A 13 4.78 8.42 -13.96
CA VAL A 13 4.22 7.45 -14.91
C VAL A 13 3.61 6.33 -14.09
N ALA A 14 2.31 6.10 -14.24
CA ALA A 14 1.60 5.03 -13.54
C ALA A 14 1.08 3.99 -14.55
N ALA A 15 1.39 2.72 -14.34
CA ALA A 15 0.89 1.63 -15.17
C ALA A 15 -0.59 1.37 -14.86
N VAL A 16 -1.44 1.46 -15.87
CA VAL A 16 -2.88 1.23 -15.72
C VAL A 16 -3.18 -0.26 -15.98
N PRO A 17 -3.95 -0.94 -15.10
CA PRO A 17 -4.32 -2.34 -15.29
C PRO A 17 -5.01 -2.59 -16.63
N GLU A 18 -4.55 -3.61 -17.37
CA GLU A 18 -5.00 -3.91 -18.73
C GLU A 18 -6.46 -4.37 -18.79
N ARG A 19 -6.97 -4.95 -17.72
CA ARG A 19 -8.35 -5.47 -17.64
C ARG A 19 -9.41 -4.38 -17.58
N VAL A 20 -9.00 -3.13 -17.37
CA VAL A 20 -9.95 -2.01 -17.30
C VAL A 20 -9.92 -1.24 -18.62
N PRO A 21 -11.08 -1.05 -19.29
CA PRO A 21 -11.14 -0.23 -20.49
C PRO A 21 -10.88 1.24 -20.13
N VAL A 22 -9.78 1.77 -20.64
CA VAL A 22 -9.35 3.15 -20.39
C VAL A 22 -9.10 3.87 -21.70
N SER A 23 -9.77 5.01 -21.88
CA SER A 23 -9.67 5.87 -23.06
C SER A 23 -9.35 7.33 -22.72
N THR A 24 -9.53 7.74 -21.46
CA THR A 24 -9.32 9.12 -21.01
C THR A 24 -8.51 9.17 -19.72
N VAL A 25 -7.92 10.33 -19.41
CA VAL A 25 -7.24 10.58 -18.11
C VAL A 25 -8.17 10.32 -16.92
N ILE A 26 -9.46 10.65 -17.07
CA ILE A 26 -10.46 10.42 -16.02
C ILE A 26 -10.64 8.93 -15.77
N THR A 27 -10.83 8.13 -16.82
CA THR A 27 -10.99 6.68 -16.70
C THR A 27 -9.71 6.00 -16.21
N ALA A 28 -8.53 6.51 -16.58
CA ALA A 28 -7.25 6.03 -16.05
C ALA A 28 -7.12 6.26 -14.55
N LYS A 29 -7.44 7.47 -14.07
CA LYS A 29 -7.44 7.79 -12.63
C LYS A 29 -8.45 6.94 -11.85
N GLU A 30 -9.63 6.68 -12.40
CA GLU A 30 -10.62 5.77 -11.79
C GLU A 30 -10.12 4.32 -11.74
N ALA A 31 -9.46 3.86 -12.80
CA ALA A 31 -8.89 2.52 -12.87
C ALA A 31 -7.78 2.29 -11.83
N LEU A 32 -7.04 3.34 -11.46
CA LEU A 32 -5.96 3.29 -10.48
C LEU A 32 -6.45 3.33 -9.03
N LYS A 33 -7.74 3.58 -8.78
CA LYS A 33 -8.29 3.52 -7.41
C LYS A 33 -8.35 2.08 -6.90
N PRO A 34 -8.01 1.82 -5.62
CA PRO A 34 -8.26 0.54 -4.97
C PRO A 34 -9.74 0.15 -5.01
N ASP A 35 -10.03 -1.16 -5.01
CA ASP A 35 -11.41 -1.67 -5.07
C ASP A 35 -12.24 -1.13 -3.91
N VAL A 36 -11.71 -1.15 -2.70
CA VAL A 36 -12.39 -0.65 -1.51
C VAL A 36 -12.79 0.84 -1.61
N VAL A 37 -12.03 1.65 -2.34
CA VAL A 37 -12.39 3.05 -2.62
C VAL A 37 -13.54 3.12 -3.61
N ARG A 38 -13.45 2.33 -4.70
CA ARG A 38 -14.51 2.26 -5.71
C ARG A 38 -15.84 1.79 -5.12
N ASP A 39 -15.80 0.75 -4.27
CA ASP A 39 -16.98 0.19 -3.59
C ASP A 39 -17.62 1.24 -2.66
N ARG A 40 -16.82 1.98 -1.89
CA ARG A 40 -17.33 3.05 -1.03
C ARG A 40 -17.87 4.26 -1.79
N GLU A 41 -17.44 4.47 -3.02
CA GLU A 41 -17.97 5.52 -3.92
C GLU A 41 -19.23 5.08 -4.66
N GLN A 42 -19.52 3.77 -4.74
CA GLN A 42 -20.74 3.26 -5.35
C GLN A 42 -21.96 3.77 -4.56
N GLY A 43 -22.96 4.23 -5.30
CA GLY A 43 -24.19 4.79 -4.72
C GLY A 43 -24.07 6.23 -4.20
N LYS A 44 -22.88 6.82 -4.07
CA LYS A 44 -22.74 8.23 -3.71
C LYS A 44 -23.06 9.13 -4.91
N LYS A 45 -24.06 9.99 -4.75
CA LYS A 45 -24.36 11.05 -5.73
C LYS A 45 -23.24 12.11 -5.72
N GLY A 46 -22.61 12.37 -6.88
CA GLY A 46 -21.57 13.39 -6.97
C GLY A 46 -20.96 13.50 -8.37
N LYS A 47 -20.51 14.72 -8.72
CA LYS A 47 -19.83 14.94 -10.01
C LYS A 47 -18.52 14.16 -10.05
N ARG A 48 -18.27 13.43 -11.13
CA ARG A 48 -17.08 12.59 -11.34
C ARG A 48 -15.75 13.30 -11.06
N LYS A 49 -15.62 14.58 -11.44
CA LYS A 49 -14.45 15.42 -11.13
C LYS A 49 -14.19 15.57 -9.63
N LYS A 50 -15.23 15.62 -8.76
CA LYS A 50 -15.05 15.72 -7.30
C LYS A 50 -14.44 14.46 -6.70
N ARG A 51 -14.76 13.27 -7.26
CA ARG A 51 -14.23 11.98 -6.81
C ARG A 51 -12.73 11.80 -7.14
N LEU A 52 -12.19 12.58 -8.08
CA LEU A 52 -10.77 12.52 -8.47
C LEU A 52 -9.88 13.47 -7.67
N ARG A 53 -10.43 14.21 -6.70
CA ARG A 53 -9.65 15.07 -5.80
C ARG A 53 -8.77 14.21 -4.89
N ARG A 54 -7.67 14.76 -4.39
CA ARG A 54 -6.79 14.10 -3.42
C ARG A 54 -7.45 13.86 -2.06
N LYS A 55 -8.43 14.69 -1.69
CA LYS A 55 -9.24 14.56 -0.47
C LYS A 55 -10.72 14.56 -0.82
N THR A 56 -11.41 13.52 -0.35
CA THR A 56 -12.86 13.32 -0.49
C THR A 56 -13.40 12.79 0.85
N ASP A 57 -14.72 12.57 0.95
CA ASP A 57 -15.34 11.92 2.13
C ASP A 57 -14.96 10.44 2.25
N VAL A 58 -14.36 9.85 1.22
CA VAL A 58 -14.05 8.41 1.14
C VAL A 58 -12.60 8.15 1.44
N PHE A 59 -11.70 9.05 1.04
CA PHE A 59 -10.27 8.88 1.19
C PHE A 59 -9.52 10.20 1.18
N VAL A 60 -8.30 10.16 1.71
CA VAL A 60 -7.22 11.12 1.44
C VAL A 60 -6.16 10.39 0.62
N ARG A 61 -5.57 11.03 -0.40
CA ARG A 61 -4.51 10.46 -1.24
C ARG A 61 -3.23 11.27 -1.15
N GLN A 62 -2.10 10.58 -1.01
CA GLN A 62 -0.76 11.16 -1.14
C GLN A 62 0.09 10.20 -1.99
N GLY A 63 0.56 10.67 -3.14
CA GLY A 63 1.23 9.81 -4.11
C GLY A 63 0.36 8.65 -4.58
N GLU A 64 0.88 7.45 -4.48
CA GLU A 64 0.20 6.17 -4.80
C GLU A 64 -0.68 5.64 -3.65
N TRP A 65 -0.61 6.22 -2.46
CA TRP A 65 -1.30 5.73 -1.28
C TRP A 65 -2.66 6.39 -1.07
N PHE A 66 -3.64 5.56 -0.74
CA PHE A 66 -5.00 5.95 -0.36
C PHE A 66 -5.21 5.66 1.13
N PHE A 67 -5.57 6.68 1.88
CA PHE A 67 -5.89 6.60 3.30
C PHE A 67 -7.41 6.67 3.45
N ILE A 68 -8.02 5.59 3.89
CA ILE A 68 -9.47 5.38 3.91
C ILE A 68 -9.94 5.44 5.36
N PRO A 69 -10.80 6.39 5.77
CA PRO A 69 -11.25 6.50 7.14
C PRO A 69 -11.78 5.19 7.72
N ALA A 70 -11.28 4.83 8.91
CA ALA A 70 -11.65 3.63 9.66
C ALA A 70 -11.91 3.98 11.15
N PRO A 71 -12.94 4.79 11.45
CA PRO A 71 -13.15 5.33 12.79
C PRO A 71 -13.49 4.27 13.85
N GLY A 72 -13.94 3.08 13.40
CA GLY A 72 -14.25 1.95 14.31
C GLY A 72 -13.03 1.14 14.76
N VAL A 73 -11.84 1.40 14.20
CA VAL A 73 -10.63 0.67 14.57
C VAL A 73 -10.17 1.07 15.96
N ARG A 74 -10.02 0.08 16.83
CA ARG A 74 -9.47 0.20 18.19
C ARG A 74 -8.12 -0.50 18.21
N VAL A 75 -7.09 0.18 18.67
CA VAL A 75 -5.71 -0.34 18.68
C VAL A 75 -5.16 -0.22 20.09
N ASP A 76 -4.57 -1.30 20.61
CA ASP A 76 -3.76 -1.24 21.83
C ASP A 76 -2.51 -0.39 21.57
N GLU A 77 -2.23 0.56 22.48
CA GLU A 77 -1.08 1.47 22.35
C GLU A 77 0.26 0.75 22.18
N LYS A 78 0.39 -0.44 22.76
CA LYS A 78 1.60 -1.29 22.66
C LYS A 78 1.84 -1.82 21.23
N LEU A 79 0.82 -1.82 20.40
CA LEU A 79 0.89 -2.28 19.00
C LEU A 79 1.10 -1.13 18.00
N ILE A 80 1.19 0.10 18.51
CA ILE A 80 1.37 1.28 17.67
C ILE A 80 2.87 1.51 17.44
N PHE A 81 3.25 1.48 16.17
CA PHE A 81 4.56 1.92 15.73
C PHE A 81 4.54 3.44 15.52
N THR A 82 5.60 4.12 15.93
CA THR A 82 5.77 5.57 15.75
C THR A 82 6.84 5.86 14.72
N ASN A 83 6.62 6.90 13.89
CA ASN A 83 7.55 7.29 12.83
C ASN A 83 7.91 6.15 11.88
N GLU A 84 6.92 5.35 11.51
CA GLU A 84 7.09 4.13 10.73
C GLU A 84 6.90 4.40 9.24
N PRO A 85 7.77 3.87 8.38
CA PRO A 85 7.64 4.03 6.94
C PRO A 85 6.58 3.10 6.33
N ILE A 86 5.82 3.62 5.35
CA ILE A 86 5.20 2.82 4.31
C ILE A 86 5.95 3.07 3.01
N ARG A 87 6.25 2.00 2.29
CA ARG A 87 7.12 2.06 1.13
C ARG A 87 6.66 1.13 0.02
N ARG A 88 6.85 1.59 -1.21
CA ARG A 88 6.70 0.76 -2.40
C ARG A 88 8.08 0.47 -2.99
N GLY A 89 8.51 -0.78 -2.91
CA GLY A 89 9.81 -1.20 -3.45
C GLY A 89 10.98 -0.37 -2.91
N ARG A 90 11.83 0.13 -3.81
CA ARG A 90 13.02 0.94 -3.47
C ARG A 90 12.74 2.45 -3.46
N GLY A 91 11.49 2.89 -3.61
CA GLY A 91 11.12 4.30 -3.60
C GLY A 91 11.37 4.98 -2.24
N LYS A 92 11.25 6.31 -2.22
CA LYS A 92 11.26 7.09 -0.99
C LYS A 92 10.06 6.69 -0.13
N ALA A 93 10.25 6.58 1.18
CA ALA A 93 9.19 6.20 2.10
C ALA A 93 8.26 7.37 2.40
N HIS A 94 6.97 7.07 2.56
CA HIS A 94 6.03 7.93 3.27
C HIS A 94 6.14 7.60 4.76
N MET A 95 6.53 8.56 5.56
CA MET A 95 6.67 8.38 7.01
C MET A 95 5.34 8.64 7.69
N CYS A 96 4.93 7.74 8.57
CA CYS A 96 3.66 7.79 9.30
C CYS A 96 3.93 8.05 10.77
N GLU A 97 3.27 9.06 11.34
CA GLU A 97 3.40 9.41 12.77
C GLU A 97 3.00 8.22 13.66
N GLN A 98 1.89 7.58 13.36
CA GLN A 98 1.41 6.38 14.02
C GLN A 98 0.96 5.34 12.99
N LEU A 99 1.41 4.11 13.16
CA LEU A 99 1.10 3.02 12.27
C LEU A 99 0.77 1.76 13.07
N TYR A 100 -0.22 1.01 12.63
CA TYR A 100 -0.61 -0.28 13.16
C TYR A 100 -0.75 -1.29 12.01
N ARG A 101 -0.28 -2.51 12.25
CA ARG A 101 -0.41 -3.63 11.30
C ARG A 101 -1.29 -4.71 11.90
N GLU A 102 -2.22 -5.24 11.12
CA GLU A 102 -3.15 -6.27 11.54
C GLU A 102 -3.12 -7.46 10.57
N GLY A 103 -3.03 -8.66 11.13
CA GLY A 103 -3.06 -9.90 10.34
C GLY A 103 -1.86 -10.09 9.43
N GLY A 104 -2.13 -10.59 8.23
CA GLY A 104 -1.10 -10.98 7.27
C GLY A 104 -0.67 -12.43 7.42
N THR A 105 0.15 -12.89 6.48
CA THR A 105 0.72 -14.25 6.49
C THR A 105 2.14 -14.20 7.05
N THR A 106 2.40 -14.94 8.13
CA THR A 106 3.77 -15.05 8.66
C THR A 106 4.69 -15.69 7.63
N VAL A 107 5.81 -15.01 7.37
CA VAL A 107 6.85 -15.47 6.45
C VAL A 107 8.23 -15.33 7.08
N TYR A 108 9.14 -16.20 6.65
CA TYR A 108 10.54 -16.21 7.04
C TYR A 108 11.36 -15.65 5.88
N VAL A 109 12.06 -14.54 6.11
CA VAL A 109 12.82 -13.78 5.11
C VAL A 109 14.31 -13.85 5.42
N CYS A 110 15.14 -14.09 4.43
CA CYS A 110 16.61 -13.97 4.49
C CYS A 110 17.14 -13.53 3.13
N GLY A 111 18.47 -13.34 3.02
CA GLY A 111 19.10 -12.91 1.76
C GLY A 111 18.81 -13.82 0.58
N GLN A 112 18.72 -15.14 0.79
CA GLN A 112 18.41 -16.14 -0.24
C GLN A 112 16.92 -16.18 -0.61
N TYR A 113 16.06 -15.78 0.32
CA TYR A 113 14.59 -15.76 0.15
C TYR A 113 14.03 -14.40 0.53
N PRO A 114 14.30 -13.36 -0.26
CA PRO A 114 13.88 -11.98 0.03
C PRO A 114 12.35 -11.81 -0.04
N SER A 115 11.65 -12.64 -0.80
CA SER A 115 10.18 -12.65 -0.85
C SER A 115 9.53 -13.39 0.33
N GLY A 116 10.35 -14.04 1.16
CA GLY A 116 9.92 -14.82 2.30
C GLY A 116 9.37 -16.20 1.93
N LEU A 117 9.46 -17.12 2.87
CA LEU A 117 8.86 -18.46 2.83
C LEU A 117 7.73 -18.50 3.85
N THR A 118 6.61 -19.12 3.51
CA THR A 118 5.58 -19.51 4.49
C THR A 118 6.16 -20.50 5.50
N THR A 119 5.49 -20.68 6.62
CA THR A 119 5.94 -21.63 7.66
C THR A 119 6.15 -23.04 7.10
N ASP A 120 5.28 -23.48 6.19
CA ASP A 120 5.38 -24.81 5.61
C ASP A 120 6.53 -24.92 4.59
N GLU A 121 6.73 -23.91 3.78
CA GLU A 121 7.87 -23.83 2.84
C GLU A 121 9.20 -23.80 3.61
N TYR A 122 9.27 -23.02 4.69
CA TYR A 122 10.42 -22.94 5.56
C TYR A 122 10.74 -24.30 6.20
N ARG A 123 9.74 -24.98 6.76
CA ARG A 123 9.90 -26.34 7.32
C ARG A 123 10.37 -27.35 6.27
N LYS A 124 9.82 -27.29 5.04
CA LYS A 124 10.26 -28.14 3.93
C LYS A 124 11.71 -27.87 3.53
N LEU A 125 12.11 -26.61 3.52
CA LEU A 125 13.50 -26.22 3.25
C LEU A 125 14.45 -26.80 4.30
N LEU A 126 14.13 -26.64 5.60
CA LEU A 126 14.98 -27.16 6.69
C LEU A 126 15.15 -28.70 6.64
N LYS A 127 14.10 -29.44 6.22
CA LYS A 127 14.21 -30.88 6.01
C LYS A 127 15.16 -31.24 4.87
N LYS A 128 15.20 -30.46 3.79
CA LYS A 128 16.09 -30.70 2.63
C LYS A 128 17.51 -30.20 2.87
N THR A 129 17.62 -29.09 3.58
CA THR A 129 18.88 -28.36 3.78
C THR A 129 18.99 -27.93 5.24
N PRO A 130 19.41 -28.82 6.16
CA PRO A 130 19.49 -28.52 7.59
C PRO A 130 20.33 -27.30 7.93
N ASN A 131 21.41 -27.05 7.17
CA ASN A 131 22.26 -25.87 7.35
C ASN A 131 21.53 -24.55 7.08
N ALA A 132 20.40 -24.53 6.40
CA ALA A 132 19.58 -23.35 6.22
C ALA A 132 19.07 -22.77 7.55
N ALA A 133 18.96 -23.56 8.60
CA ALA A 133 18.61 -23.05 9.95
C ALA A 133 19.57 -21.97 10.46
N LYS A 134 20.82 -21.98 10.02
CA LYS A 134 21.86 -21.01 10.42
C LYS A 134 21.83 -19.70 9.63
N TRP A 135 20.96 -19.57 8.62
CA TRP A 135 20.86 -18.34 7.84
C TRP A 135 20.20 -17.26 8.69
N ASN A 136 20.50 -16.00 8.37
CA ASN A 136 19.97 -14.85 9.12
C ASN A 136 18.48 -14.61 8.80
N TRP A 137 17.60 -15.45 9.37
CA TRP A 137 16.16 -15.38 9.18
C TRP A 137 15.54 -14.25 10.03
N ARG A 138 14.58 -13.57 9.42
CA ARG A 138 13.68 -12.63 10.10
C ARG A 138 12.25 -13.09 9.88
N THR A 139 11.45 -13.05 10.93
CA THR A 139 10.01 -13.28 10.81
C THR A 139 9.33 -11.96 10.43
N MET A 140 8.54 -11.99 9.38
CA MET A 140 7.80 -10.84 8.87
C MET A 140 6.34 -11.22 8.59
N ALA A 141 5.45 -10.23 8.49
CA ALA A 141 4.09 -10.41 7.99
C ALA A 141 4.05 -10.02 6.51
N ARG A 142 3.53 -10.92 5.67
CA ARG A 142 3.25 -10.63 4.25
C ARG A 142 1.83 -10.17 4.10
N ASN A 143 1.62 -9.01 3.44
CA ASN A 143 0.32 -8.42 3.18
C ASN A 143 -0.53 -8.18 4.45
N PRO A 144 -0.01 -7.59 5.53
CA PRO A 144 -0.83 -7.15 6.65
C PRO A 144 -1.77 -6.04 6.19
N VAL A 145 -2.89 -5.88 6.89
CA VAL A 145 -3.68 -4.66 6.77
C VAL A 145 -2.97 -3.57 7.57
N VAL A 146 -2.73 -2.44 6.93
CA VAL A 146 -2.02 -1.31 7.54
C VAL A 146 -3.00 -0.20 7.87
N TYR A 147 -2.89 0.35 9.06
CA TYR A 147 -3.64 1.52 9.51
C TYR A 147 -2.68 2.62 9.95
N VAL A 148 -3.04 3.87 9.62
CA VAL A 148 -2.24 5.05 9.94
C VAL A 148 -3.11 6.13 10.57
N ARG A 149 -2.56 6.85 11.55
CA ARG A 149 -3.16 8.02 12.18
C ARG A 149 -2.10 9.10 12.41
N GLY A 150 -2.51 10.36 12.48
CA GLY A 150 -1.61 11.49 12.68
C GLY A 150 -1.06 12.03 11.37
N LYS A 151 0.18 12.52 11.39
CA LYS A 151 0.85 13.09 10.21
C LYS A 151 1.38 12.00 9.29
N VAL A 152 1.26 12.23 7.98
CA VAL A 152 1.99 11.45 6.97
C VAL A 152 2.77 12.44 6.12
N TRP A 153 4.08 12.22 6.03
CA TRP A 153 4.96 13.11 5.29
C TRP A 153 5.87 12.36 4.31
N HIS A 154 6.21 13.05 3.26
CA HIS A 154 7.08 12.54 2.19
C HIS A 154 7.87 13.74 1.62
N PRO A 155 9.14 13.58 1.19
CA PRO A 155 9.94 14.70 0.67
C PRO A 155 9.31 15.40 -0.55
N ASP A 156 8.59 14.67 -1.37
CA ASP A 156 8.06 15.14 -2.66
C ASP A 156 6.57 15.53 -2.60
N HIS A 157 5.90 15.34 -1.45
CA HIS A 157 4.47 15.61 -1.29
C HIS A 157 4.17 16.52 -0.08
N ALA A 158 3.10 17.29 -0.18
CA ALA A 158 2.61 18.03 0.97
C ALA A 158 2.20 17.09 2.11
N THR A 159 2.62 17.41 3.34
CA THR A 159 2.23 16.64 4.53
C THR A 159 0.70 16.64 4.69
N ILE A 160 0.13 15.49 4.97
CA ILE A 160 -1.29 15.33 5.30
C ILE A 160 -1.45 15.01 6.79
N ARG A 161 -2.65 15.29 7.33
CA ARG A 161 -3.04 14.95 8.70
C ARG A 161 -4.31 14.10 8.69
N LEU A 162 -4.26 12.98 9.42
CA LEU A 162 -5.30 11.98 9.53
C LEU A 162 -5.78 11.94 10.99
N ASP A 163 -6.96 12.51 11.28
CA ASP A 163 -7.42 12.71 12.65
C ASP A 163 -7.93 11.42 13.32
N VAL A 164 -8.31 10.43 12.52
CA VAL A 164 -8.72 9.08 12.97
C VAL A 164 -7.85 8.03 12.30
N TRP A 165 -7.97 6.77 12.72
CA TRP A 165 -7.32 5.67 11.99
C TRP A 165 -7.83 5.61 10.56
N HIS A 166 -6.92 5.45 9.62
CA HIS A 166 -7.20 5.25 8.21
C HIS A 166 -6.55 3.96 7.74
N ARG A 167 -7.31 3.11 7.10
CA ARG A 167 -6.77 1.96 6.38
C ARG A 167 -5.96 2.45 5.19
N VAL A 168 -4.77 1.90 5.01
CA VAL A 168 -3.87 2.23 3.91
C VAL A 168 -4.08 1.26 2.77
N GLU A 169 -4.27 1.78 1.57
CA GLU A 169 -4.33 1.01 0.34
C GLU A 169 -3.42 1.65 -0.70
N MET A 170 -2.75 0.81 -1.46
CA MET A 170 -1.97 1.27 -2.61
C MET A 170 -2.84 1.33 -3.86
N ASN A 171 -2.51 2.19 -4.81
CA ASN A 171 -3.17 2.21 -6.10
C ASN A 171 -3.06 0.84 -6.80
N THR A 172 -3.90 0.60 -7.81
CA THR A 172 -3.95 -0.70 -8.50
C THR A 172 -2.88 -0.89 -9.58
N GLU A 173 -1.88 -0.03 -9.64
CA GLU A 173 -0.80 -0.09 -10.61
C GLU A 173 -0.04 -1.44 -10.57
N ASN A 174 0.12 -2.03 -9.39
CA ASN A 174 0.73 -3.34 -9.18
C ASN A 174 -0.04 -4.49 -9.85
N ARG A 175 -1.28 -4.28 -10.27
CA ARG A 175 -2.10 -5.26 -11.01
C ARG A 175 -1.85 -5.21 -12.51
N SER A 176 -1.08 -4.26 -13.01
CA SER A 176 -0.67 -4.22 -14.42
C SER A 176 0.39 -5.29 -14.68
N ARG A 177 0.45 -5.81 -15.90
CA ARG A 177 1.49 -6.79 -16.30
C ARG A 177 2.90 -6.19 -16.15
N ALA A 178 3.06 -4.90 -16.40
CA ALA A 178 4.33 -4.20 -16.25
C ALA A 178 4.87 -4.21 -14.81
N MET A 179 3.99 -4.43 -13.81
CA MET A 179 4.33 -4.40 -12.38
C MET A 179 4.12 -5.76 -11.68
N ALA A 180 3.64 -6.77 -12.39
CA ALA A 180 3.25 -8.07 -11.81
C ALA A 180 4.40 -8.86 -11.16
N SER A 181 5.65 -8.53 -11.50
CA SER A 181 6.85 -9.18 -10.96
C SER A 181 7.39 -8.53 -9.68
N MET A 182 6.77 -7.46 -9.20
CA MET A 182 7.22 -6.75 -7.99
C MET A 182 6.50 -7.30 -6.77
N ALA A 183 7.22 -8.01 -5.90
CA ALA A 183 6.74 -8.39 -4.58
C ALA A 183 7.04 -7.26 -3.57
N PHE A 184 6.06 -6.94 -2.73
CA PHE A 184 6.21 -5.99 -1.62
C PHE A 184 6.15 -6.76 -0.30
N LEU A 185 7.16 -6.55 0.54
CA LEU A 185 7.21 -7.01 1.92
C LEU A 185 7.24 -5.77 2.82
N ASP A 186 6.41 -5.77 3.85
CA ASP A 186 6.41 -4.79 4.94
C ASP A 186 7.06 -5.37 6.20
#